data_b62ef1256d0f5204a84e3d67922cbbfc
#
_entry.id   b62ef1256d0f5204a84e3d67922cbbfc
#
_cell.length_a   1.000
_cell.length_b   1.000
_cell.length_c   1.000
_cell.angle_alpha   90.00
_cell.angle_beta   90.00
_cell.angle_gamma   90.00
#
_symmetry.space_group_name_H-M   'P 1'
#
loop_
_entity.id
_entity.type
_entity.pdbx_description
1 polymer ?
#
loop_
_entity_poly.entity_id
_entity_poly.type
_entity_poly.pdbx_seq_one_letter_code
_entity_poly.pdbx_strand_id
1 'polypeptide(L)'
;DMFGLIAEGLPDKRRLVLSDDWPDGLHPLRKDAMDYRYRPDPVDHKDEPNAEFLFPSGDGVVDVPLGPLHVTSDEPGHFRLFCDGDEIIDADYRLFYQHRGMEKLAENRMNYDQMGYLAERVCGICGYAHAIACIEAAEKAIKLEIPLRAQAIRVICLEIERLHSHLLNIGLACEVTGNYNAFMHIFRVREYSMELAQLVTGGRKTYGNVIMGGLRRDMTDNEIRKSIEIINKLDVQISEIWDAVMEDKRQIGRWKGVGVLDRKVARDFSPVGPNMRASGFKRDNRYDHPYDFFNKIEFEVAVEHGGDVFSREVVRYKELKQSIHIIRQCLHQMPQTPIMIDPQTMIRPENYALGHDEAPRGENVHWIMQGNAQKVYRWRCRAATYNNWPSLRFQFRGNNISDAALIVCSMDPCYSCTERVTLVDINSGKSKILTEKDLKKFCQDGKVSKKDLR
;
A
#
# COMPACT_ATOMS: atom_id res chain seq x y z
N ASP A 1 15.39 -14.21 -3.56
CA ASP A 1 14.71 -15.00 -4.62
C ASP A 1 14.87 -14.35 -5.98
N MET A 2 14.30 -13.20 -6.21
CA MET A 2 14.13 -12.57 -7.53
C MET A 2 15.43 -12.28 -8.29
N PHE A 3 16.53 -12.06 -7.59
CA PHE A 3 17.85 -11.73 -8.16
C PHE A 3 18.89 -12.82 -8.01
N GLY A 4 18.59 -13.89 -7.28
CA GLY A 4 19.56 -14.93 -6.95
C GLY A 4 20.63 -14.51 -5.92
N LEU A 5 20.31 -13.49 -5.12
CA LEU A 5 21.17 -13.09 -4.00
C LEU A 5 20.84 -13.96 -2.79
N ILE A 6 21.87 -14.47 -2.14
CA ILE A 6 21.76 -15.29 -0.93
C ILE A 6 22.22 -14.43 0.24
N ALA A 7 21.32 -14.25 1.22
CA ALA A 7 21.66 -13.57 2.46
C ALA A 7 22.31 -14.57 3.42
N GLU A 8 23.58 -14.35 3.77
CA GLU A 8 24.27 -15.18 4.75
C GLU A 8 23.68 -14.96 6.14
N GLY A 9 23.49 -16.05 6.89
CA GLY A 9 22.93 -16.00 8.24
C GLY A 9 21.42 -15.77 8.32
N LEU A 10 20.70 -15.82 7.21
CA LEU A 10 19.24 -15.72 7.21
C LEU A 10 18.62 -16.91 7.97
N PRO A 11 17.89 -16.68 9.07
CA PRO A 11 17.32 -17.77 9.87
C PRO A 11 16.18 -18.49 9.16
N ASP A 12 15.40 -17.78 8.33
CA ASP A 12 14.32 -18.33 7.52
C ASP A 12 14.73 -18.30 6.03
N LYS A 13 14.87 -19.47 5.43
CA LYS A 13 15.32 -19.64 4.04
C LYS A 13 14.16 -19.85 3.06
N ARG A 14 12.92 -19.83 3.55
CA ARG A 14 11.75 -20.02 2.69
C ARG A 14 11.72 -18.96 1.58
N ARG A 15 11.16 -19.34 0.46
CA ARG A 15 10.94 -18.39 -0.65
C ARG A 15 9.97 -17.31 -0.22
N LEU A 16 10.34 -16.06 -0.42
CA LEU A 16 9.53 -14.92 -0.02
C LEU A 16 8.56 -14.46 -1.11
N VAL A 17 8.98 -14.50 -2.36
CA VAL A 17 8.23 -13.91 -3.49
C VAL A 17 7.92 -14.92 -4.59
N LEU A 18 8.84 -15.79 -4.91
CA LEU A 18 8.63 -16.81 -5.95
C LEU A 18 7.66 -17.89 -5.46
N SER A 19 6.81 -18.37 -6.36
CA SER A 19 5.89 -19.47 -6.06
C SER A 19 6.68 -20.75 -5.73
N ASP A 20 6.05 -21.65 -4.97
CA ASP A 20 6.69 -22.90 -4.51
C ASP A 20 7.10 -23.81 -5.69
N ASP A 21 6.35 -23.75 -6.79
CA ASP A 21 6.61 -24.49 -8.02
C ASP A 21 7.60 -23.82 -8.98
N TRP A 22 8.25 -22.73 -8.56
CA TRP A 22 9.23 -22.02 -9.39
C TRP A 22 10.56 -22.77 -9.44
N PRO A 23 11.17 -22.96 -10.63
CA PRO A 23 12.46 -23.67 -10.78
C PRO A 23 13.60 -23.02 -10.01
N ASP A 24 14.45 -23.85 -9.43
CA ASP A 24 15.66 -23.39 -8.77
C ASP A 24 16.66 -22.75 -9.74
N GLY A 25 17.42 -21.78 -9.23
CA GLY A 25 18.43 -21.09 -10.03
C GLY A 25 17.89 -20.15 -11.09
N LEU A 26 16.57 -20.08 -11.28
CA LEU A 26 15.94 -19.16 -12.19
C LEU A 26 15.43 -17.92 -11.44
N HIS A 27 16.06 -16.79 -11.68
CA HIS A 27 15.79 -15.54 -10.97
C HIS A 27 15.20 -14.48 -11.90
N PRO A 28 13.86 -14.24 -11.89
CA PRO A 28 13.15 -13.54 -12.96
C PRO A 28 13.54 -12.06 -13.14
N LEU A 29 14.11 -11.41 -12.11
CA LEU A 29 14.57 -10.03 -12.25
C LEU A 29 16.04 -9.91 -12.72
N ARG A 30 16.73 -11.00 -12.95
CA ARG A 30 18.00 -10.96 -13.66
C ARG A 30 17.78 -10.63 -15.14
N LYS A 31 18.67 -9.86 -15.74
CA LYS A 31 18.54 -9.45 -17.13
C LYS A 31 18.76 -10.59 -18.14
N ASP A 32 19.53 -11.59 -17.72
CA ASP A 32 19.95 -12.77 -18.49
C ASP A 32 19.11 -14.03 -18.20
N ALA A 33 18.14 -13.95 -17.30
CA ALA A 33 17.52 -15.16 -16.75
C ALA A 33 16.46 -15.80 -17.65
N MET A 34 15.60 -15.00 -18.25
CA MET A 34 14.45 -15.53 -19.02
C MET A 34 13.78 -14.47 -19.90
N ASP A 35 13.11 -14.94 -20.93
CA ASP A 35 12.15 -14.09 -21.64
C ASP A 35 10.88 -13.93 -20.80
N TYR A 36 10.56 -12.68 -20.41
CA TYR A 36 9.39 -12.36 -19.57
C TYR A 36 8.04 -12.76 -20.19
N ARG A 37 8.01 -13.10 -21.47
CA ARG A 37 6.79 -13.55 -22.18
C ARG A 37 6.43 -15.00 -21.87
N TYR A 38 7.34 -15.74 -21.29
CA TYR A 38 7.15 -17.16 -20.98
C TYR A 38 7.37 -17.40 -19.51
N ARG A 39 6.47 -18.19 -18.90
CA ARG A 39 6.68 -18.75 -17.58
C ARG A 39 7.52 -20.03 -17.73
N PRO A 40 8.48 -20.29 -16.84
CA PRO A 40 9.17 -21.57 -16.80
C PRO A 40 8.19 -22.70 -16.43
N ASP A 41 8.50 -23.91 -16.83
CA ASP A 41 7.74 -25.09 -16.41
C ASP A 41 7.81 -25.24 -14.89
N PRO A 42 6.69 -25.55 -14.22
CA PRO A 42 6.67 -25.73 -12.78
C PRO A 42 7.47 -26.97 -12.36
N VAL A 43 8.15 -26.87 -11.23
CA VAL A 43 8.90 -27.96 -10.60
C VAL A 43 8.16 -28.39 -9.33
N ASP A 44 8.06 -29.70 -9.12
CA ASP A 44 7.47 -30.25 -7.91
C ASP A 44 8.53 -30.36 -6.81
N HIS A 45 8.42 -29.49 -5.80
CA HIS A 45 9.32 -29.44 -4.65
C HIS A 45 8.72 -30.15 -3.42
N LYS A 46 7.99 -31.26 -3.59
CA LYS A 46 7.27 -31.97 -2.53
C LYS A 46 8.07 -32.29 -1.28
N ASP A 47 9.36 -32.46 -1.42
CA ASP A 47 10.26 -32.85 -0.33
C ASP A 47 10.99 -31.66 0.31
N GLU A 48 10.72 -30.42 -0.09
CA GLU A 48 11.37 -29.25 0.50
C GLU A 48 10.56 -28.69 1.68
N PRO A 49 11.21 -28.50 2.85
CA PRO A 49 10.52 -27.94 4.04
C PRO A 49 10.10 -26.47 3.89
N ASN A 50 10.32 -25.88 2.72
CA ASN A 50 10.10 -24.46 2.45
C ASN A 50 8.64 -24.08 2.16
N ALA A 51 7.77 -25.05 1.91
CA ALA A 51 6.36 -24.78 1.56
C ALA A 51 5.42 -24.71 2.77
N GLU A 52 5.88 -25.14 3.95
CA GLU A 52 5.05 -25.25 5.14
C GLU A 52 5.16 -24.02 6.05
N PHE A 53 4.04 -23.71 6.72
CA PHE A 53 4.05 -22.74 7.81
C PHE A 53 4.89 -23.26 8.98
N LEU A 54 5.57 -22.37 9.71
CA LEU A 54 6.29 -22.72 10.92
C LEU A 54 5.26 -22.97 12.04
N PHE A 55 5.16 -24.20 12.50
CA PHE A 55 4.27 -24.57 13.58
C PHE A 55 5.00 -24.50 14.94
N PRO A 56 4.49 -23.79 15.94
CA PRO A 56 4.95 -23.98 17.31
C PRO A 56 4.54 -25.38 17.78
N SER A 57 5.49 -26.16 18.27
CA SER A 57 5.23 -27.44 18.91
C SER A 57 4.74 -27.22 20.34
N GLY A 58 3.57 -27.74 20.68
CA GLY A 58 3.03 -27.73 22.05
C GLY A 58 1.77 -28.56 22.15
N ASP A 59 1.62 -29.33 23.25
CA ASP A 59 0.38 -30.05 23.54
C ASP A 59 -0.76 -29.03 23.74
N GLY A 60 -1.87 -29.21 23.01
CA GLY A 60 -3.07 -28.36 23.13
C GLY A 60 -3.11 -27.16 22.17
N VAL A 61 -2.04 -26.89 21.41
CA VAL A 61 -2.03 -25.79 20.43
C VAL A 61 -2.83 -26.18 19.21
N VAL A 62 -3.81 -25.35 18.87
CA VAL A 62 -4.66 -25.49 17.67
C VAL A 62 -4.22 -24.51 16.59
N ASP A 63 -4.08 -24.97 15.36
CA ASP A 63 -3.81 -24.17 14.18
C ASP A 63 -5.13 -23.71 13.54
N VAL A 64 -5.36 -22.41 13.51
CA VAL A 64 -6.56 -21.79 12.92
C VAL A 64 -6.20 -21.01 11.67
N PRO A 65 -6.61 -21.44 10.47
CA PRO A 65 -6.36 -20.72 9.24
C PRO A 65 -7.29 -19.51 9.09
N LEU A 66 -6.73 -18.37 8.69
CA LEU A 66 -7.45 -17.19 8.28
C LEU A 66 -7.02 -16.82 6.84
N GLY A 67 -7.92 -17.00 5.88
CA GLY A 67 -7.59 -16.81 4.45
C GLY A 67 -7.23 -18.12 3.72
N PRO A 68 -6.71 -18.07 2.46
CA PRO A 68 -6.31 -16.83 1.73
C PRO A 68 -7.46 -15.89 1.34
N LEU A 69 -8.68 -16.37 1.18
CA LEU A 69 -9.88 -15.56 0.95
C LEU A 69 -10.73 -15.58 2.21
N HIS A 70 -10.89 -14.44 2.85
CA HIS A 70 -11.67 -14.29 4.05
C HIS A 70 -12.53 -13.02 3.98
N VAL A 71 -13.73 -13.07 4.55
CA VAL A 71 -14.72 -11.97 4.48
C VAL A 71 -14.25 -10.67 5.14
N THR A 72 -13.29 -10.74 6.05
CA THR A 72 -12.72 -9.58 6.74
C THR A 72 -11.42 -9.06 6.10
N SER A 73 -11.03 -9.64 4.97
CA SER A 73 -9.82 -9.24 4.23
C SER A 73 -10.23 -8.79 2.83
N ASP A 74 -9.98 -7.53 2.51
CA ASP A 74 -10.29 -6.94 1.20
C ASP A 74 -9.47 -7.56 0.07
N GLU A 75 -8.31 -8.12 0.39
CA GLU A 75 -7.37 -8.73 -0.53
C GLU A 75 -6.85 -10.05 0.04
N PRO A 76 -6.44 -11.02 -0.79
CA PRO A 76 -6.05 -12.35 -0.33
C PRO A 76 -4.72 -12.35 0.43
N GLY A 77 -4.75 -12.91 1.63
CA GLY A 77 -3.59 -13.18 2.48
C GLY A 77 -3.89 -14.37 3.38
N HIS A 78 -2.94 -15.26 3.58
CA HIS A 78 -3.12 -16.45 4.38
C HIS A 78 -2.37 -16.34 5.70
N PHE A 79 -3.10 -16.37 6.80
CA PHE A 79 -2.57 -16.36 8.16
C PHE A 79 -2.84 -17.72 8.81
N ARG A 80 -1.91 -18.17 9.61
CA ARG A 80 -2.04 -19.29 10.53
C ARG A 80 -1.90 -18.75 11.94
N LEU A 81 -2.96 -18.86 12.70
CA LEU A 81 -3.03 -18.43 14.10
C LEU A 81 -2.88 -19.68 14.96
N PHE A 82 -1.87 -19.70 15.82
CA PHE A 82 -1.61 -20.79 16.74
C PHE A 82 -2.22 -20.41 18.10
N CYS A 83 -3.26 -21.14 18.51
CA CYS A 83 -4.09 -20.78 19.65
C CYS A 83 -4.01 -21.82 20.75
N ASP A 84 -3.98 -21.36 22.00
CA ASP A 84 -4.29 -22.14 23.18
C ASP A 84 -5.67 -21.69 23.69
N GLY A 85 -6.68 -22.52 23.51
CA GLY A 85 -8.08 -22.09 23.62
C GLY A 85 -8.38 -20.93 22.66
N ASP A 86 -8.82 -19.78 23.22
CA ASP A 86 -9.15 -18.57 22.46
C ASP A 86 -7.97 -17.58 22.35
N GLU A 87 -6.86 -17.83 23.04
CA GLU A 87 -5.69 -16.95 23.04
C GLU A 87 -4.73 -17.29 21.89
N ILE A 88 -4.35 -16.28 21.11
CA ILE A 88 -3.33 -16.42 20.06
C ILE A 88 -1.94 -16.36 20.70
N ILE A 89 -1.24 -17.49 20.75
CA ILE A 89 0.11 -17.59 21.29
C ILE A 89 1.19 -17.21 20.27
N ASP A 90 0.90 -17.45 18.99
CA ASP A 90 1.79 -17.06 17.89
C ASP A 90 1.01 -17.02 16.55
N ALA A 91 1.64 -16.47 15.53
CA ALA A 91 1.09 -16.42 14.18
C ALA A 91 2.18 -16.52 13.12
N ASP A 92 1.85 -17.12 11.99
CA ASP A 92 2.63 -17.06 10.77
C ASP A 92 1.74 -16.62 9.61
N TYR A 93 2.32 -16.08 8.54
CA TYR A 93 1.54 -15.60 7.41
C TYR A 93 2.24 -15.88 6.09
N ARG A 94 1.44 -16.05 5.06
CA ARG A 94 1.87 -16.22 3.68
C ARG A 94 1.15 -15.23 2.80
N LEU A 95 1.92 -14.52 1.99
CA LEU A 95 1.48 -13.45 1.10
C LEU A 95 1.73 -13.81 -0.36
N PHE A 96 1.73 -12.81 -1.22
CA PHE A 96 2.08 -12.90 -2.65
C PHE A 96 1.06 -13.61 -3.55
N TYR A 97 -0.18 -13.74 -3.11
CA TYR A 97 -1.27 -14.28 -3.92
C TYR A 97 -1.64 -13.39 -5.12
N GLN A 98 -1.25 -12.12 -5.11
CA GLN A 98 -1.52 -11.14 -6.18
C GLN A 98 -0.26 -10.66 -6.90
N HIS A 99 0.78 -11.45 -6.99
CA HIS A 99 2.01 -11.08 -7.68
C HIS A 99 1.78 -10.86 -9.19
N ARG A 100 1.90 -9.63 -9.67
CA ARG A 100 1.56 -9.23 -11.05
C ARG A 100 2.75 -8.95 -11.95
N GLY A 101 3.98 -9.12 -11.48
CA GLY A 101 5.20 -8.89 -12.25
C GLY A 101 5.42 -7.44 -12.70
N MET A 102 4.92 -6.46 -11.95
CA MET A 102 4.91 -5.03 -12.31
C MET A 102 6.30 -4.49 -12.63
N GLU A 103 7.31 -4.82 -11.82
CA GLU A 103 8.69 -4.38 -12.02
C GLU A 103 9.27 -4.94 -13.31
N LYS A 104 9.00 -6.21 -13.61
CA LYS A 104 9.48 -6.83 -14.87
C LYS A 104 8.78 -6.25 -16.09
N LEU A 105 7.48 -5.93 -15.99
CA LEU A 105 6.73 -5.27 -17.04
C LEU A 105 7.31 -3.89 -17.34
N ALA A 106 7.62 -3.10 -16.29
CA ALA A 106 8.24 -1.80 -16.44
C ALA A 106 9.57 -1.86 -17.20
N GLU A 107 10.44 -2.80 -16.79
CA GLU A 107 11.77 -2.95 -17.37
C GLU A 107 11.78 -3.36 -18.85
N ASN A 108 10.76 -4.08 -19.30
CA ASN A 108 10.74 -4.64 -20.65
C ASN A 108 9.91 -3.84 -21.66
N ARG A 109 8.87 -3.14 -21.21
CA ARG A 109 7.90 -2.52 -22.14
C ARG A 109 7.63 -1.04 -21.93
N MET A 110 7.86 -0.49 -20.73
CA MET A 110 7.43 0.87 -20.40
C MET A 110 8.52 1.90 -20.69
N ASN A 111 8.07 3.06 -21.15
CA ASN A 111 8.83 4.29 -21.14
C ASN A 111 8.45 5.13 -19.90
N TYR A 112 9.11 6.28 -19.69
CA TYR A 112 8.85 7.12 -18.51
C TYR A 112 7.44 7.68 -18.49
N ASP A 113 6.82 7.99 -19.63
CA ASP A 113 5.44 8.48 -19.69
C ASP A 113 4.43 7.42 -19.20
N GLN A 114 4.76 6.15 -19.42
CA GLN A 114 3.92 5.01 -19.01
C GLN A 114 4.17 4.57 -17.58
N MET A 115 5.34 4.89 -17.01
CA MET A 115 5.73 4.46 -15.68
C MET A 115 4.82 5.01 -14.57
N GLY A 116 4.42 6.28 -14.67
CA GLY A 116 3.47 6.87 -13.72
C GLY A 116 2.15 6.09 -13.69
N TYR A 117 1.59 5.80 -14.87
CA TYR A 117 0.36 5.00 -14.98
C TYR A 117 0.50 3.57 -14.47
N LEU A 118 1.66 2.94 -14.69
CA LEU A 118 1.91 1.61 -14.14
C LEU A 118 2.04 1.66 -12.62
N ALA A 119 2.76 2.64 -12.08
CA ALA A 119 2.96 2.81 -10.65
C ALA A 119 1.63 3.02 -9.91
N GLU A 120 0.70 3.81 -10.45
CA GLU A 120 -0.65 3.97 -9.90
C GLU A 120 -1.40 2.64 -9.77
N ARG A 121 -1.14 1.66 -10.63
CA ARG A 121 -1.81 0.35 -10.62
C ARG A 121 -1.15 -0.65 -9.67
N VAL A 122 -0.10 -0.25 -8.96
CA VAL A 122 0.44 -1.05 -7.85
C VAL A 122 -0.62 -1.19 -6.75
N CYS A 123 -1.39 -0.13 -6.47
CA CYS A 123 -2.41 -0.11 -5.43
C CYS A 123 -3.72 0.53 -5.90
N GLY A 124 -4.84 -0.04 -5.50
CA GLY A 124 -6.17 0.53 -5.73
C GLY A 124 -6.53 1.68 -4.78
N ILE A 125 -5.79 1.87 -3.69
CA ILE A 125 -6.06 2.87 -2.64
C ILE A 125 -5.01 3.98 -2.65
N CYS A 126 -3.71 3.65 -2.59
CA CYS A 126 -2.59 4.60 -2.52
C CYS A 126 -1.80 4.69 -3.84
N GLY A 127 -2.48 4.63 -4.98
CA GLY A 127 -1.83 4.61 -6.28
C GLY A 127 -1.14 5.93 -6.62
N TYR A 128 -1.67 7.06 -6.19
CA TYR A 128 -1.07 8.36 -6.43
C TYR A 128 0.29 8.51 -5.72
N ALA A 129 0.39 8.03 -4.48
CA ALA A 129 1.66 7.95 -3.76
C ALA A 129 2.71 7.15 -4.57
N HIS A 130 2.32 5.97 -5.08
CA HIS A 130 3.23 5.19 -5.93
C HIS A 130 3.65 5.94 -7.21
N ALA A 131 2.74 6.70 -7.82
CA ALA A 131 3.07 7.50 -9.00
C ALA A 131 4.06 8.62 -8.65
N ILE A 132 3.84 9.34 -7.55
CA ILE A 132 4.73 10.41 -7.09
C ILE A 132 6.14 9.86 -6.84
N ALA A 133 6.29 8.83 -6.00
CA ALA A 133 7.62 8.26 -5.71
C ALA A 133 8.32 7.75 -6.97
N CYS A 134 7.57 7.16 -7.91
CA CYS A 134 8.12 6.67 -9.17
C CYS A 134 8.60 7.80 -10.08
N ILE A 135 7.76 8.81 -10.29
CA ILE A 135 8.08 9.95 -11.17
C ILE A 135 9.14 10.84 -10.54
N GLU A 136 9.09 11.10 -9.23
CA GLU A 136 10.13 11.82 -8.51
C GLU A 136 11.51 11.15 -8.67
N ALA A 137 11.57 9.81 -8.57
CA ALA A 137 12.82 9.08 -8.83
C ALA A 137 13.35 9.34 -10.25
N ALA A 138 12.46 9.34 -11.27
CA ALA A 138 12.84 9.63 -12.63
C ALA A 138 13.31 11.09 -12.81
N GLU A 139 12.61 12.05 -12.21
CA GLU A 139 12.94 13.48 -12.24
C GLU A 139 14.28 13.75 -11.54
N LYS A 140 14.50 13.17 -10.36
CA LYS A 140 15.78 13.29 -9.64
C LYS A 140 16.96 12.68 -10.41
N ALA A 141 16.75 11.56 -11.11
CA ALA A 141 17.81 10.92 -11.88
C ALA A 141 18.32 11.80 -13.03
N ILE A 142 17.53 12.73 -13.54
CA ILE A 142 17.91 13.72 -14.56
C ILE A 142 18.09 15.13 -13.99
N LYS A 143 17.95 15.31 -12.65
CA LYS A 143 18.04 16.60 -11.97
C LYS A 143 17.02 17.62 -12.49
N LEU A 144 15.82 17.17 -12.79
CA LEU A 144 14.72 18.02 -13.24
C LEU A 144 14.01 18.66 -12.05
N GLU A 145 13.96 19.98 -12.03
CA GLU A 145 13.18 20.74 -11.05
C GLU A 145 11.79 21.04 -11.62
N ILE A 146 10.76 20.61 -10.94
CA ILE A 146 9.37 20.83 -11.37
C ILE A 146 8.82 22.17 -10.84
N PRO A 147 7.85 22.79 -11.56
CA PRO A 147 7.30 24.08 -11.16
C PRO A 147 6.56 24.00 -9.82
N LEU A 148 6.63 25.08 -9.05
CA LEU A 148 6.04 25.14 -7.69
C LEU A 148 4.52 24.89 -7.67
N ARG A 149 3.79 25.33 -8.71
CA ARG A 149 2.34 25.06 -8.84
C ARG A 149 2.06 23.57 -8.97
N ALA A 150 2.88 22.87 -9.77
CA ALA A 150 2.78 21.43 -9.91
C ALA A 150 3.05 20.72 -8.57
N GLN A 151 4.09 21.17 -7.85
CA GLN A 151 4.41 20.64 -6.52
C GLN A 151 3.22 20.82 -5.53
N ALA A 152 2.60 22.00 -5.51
CA ALA A 152 1.46 22.28 -4.63
C ALA A 152 0.25 21.39 -4.96
N ILE A 153 -0.08 21.20 -6.24
CA ILE A 153 -1.19 20.33 -6.66
C ILE A 153 -0.85 18.85 -6.38
N ARG A 154 0.42 18.41 -6.55
CA ARG A 154 0.85 17.06 -6.14
C ARG A 154 0.58 16.81 -4.67
N VAL A 155 0.94 17.74 -3.79
CA VAL A 155 0.66 17.66 -2.35
C VAL A 155 -0.84 17.60 -2.07
N ILE A 156 -1.67 18.44 -2.73
CA ILE A 156 -3.13 18.37 -2.60
C ILE A 156 -3.65 16.97 -2.94
N CYS A 157 -3.21 16.39 -4.05
CA CYS A 157 -3.67 15.06 -4.47
C CYS A 157 -3.21 13.94 -3.51
N LEU A 158 -1.98 14.02 -2.97
CA LEU A 158 -1.50 13.09 -1.95
C LEU A 158 -2.33 13.14 -0.67
N GLU A 159 -2.67 14.34 -0.21
CA GLU A 159 -3.47 14.50 0.99
C GLU A 159 -4.95 14.15 0.76
N ILE A 160 -5.51 14.34 -0.44
CA ILE A 160 -6.82 13.80 -0.82
C ILE A 160 -6.79 12.25 -0.78
N GLU A 161 -5.72 11.64 -1.26
CA GLU A 161 -5.55 10.18 -1.19
C GLU A 161 -5.48 9.71 0.27
N ARG A 162 -4.79 10.43 1.14
CA ARG A 162 -4.76 10.14 2.58
C ARG A 162 -6.14 10.26 3.22
N LEU A 163 -6.91 11.32 2.91
CA LEU A 163 -8.27 11.51 3.42
C LEU A 163 -9.16 10.31 3.10
N HIS A 164 -9.22 9.90 1.83
CA HIS A 164 -10.09 8.78 1.46
C HIS A 164 -9.60 7.44 2.02
N SER A 165 -8.29 7.26 2.18
CA SER A 165 -7.70 6.02 2.70
C SER A 165 -7.92 5.86 4.21
N HIS A 166 -7.70 6.91 5.00
CA HIS A 166 -7.92 6.87 6.44
C HIS A 166 -9.42 6.75 6.79
N LEU A 167 -10.30 7.45 6.06
CA LEU A 167 -11.74 7.25 6.22
C LEU A 167 -12.17 5.83 5.87
N LEU A 168 -11.60 5.21 4.85
CA LEU A 168 -11.83 3.80 4.53
C LEU A 168 -11.46 2.91 5.71
N ASN A 169 -10.24 3.07 6.25
CA ASN A 169 -9.74 2.20 7.31
C ASN A 169 -10.52 2.36 8.62
N ILE A 170 -10.80 3.59 9.07
CA ILE A 170 -11.62 3.84 10.27
C ILE A 170 -13.02 3.23 10.09
N GLY A 171 -13.61 3.36 8.89
CA GLY A 171 -14.89 2.74 8.57
C GLY A 171 -14.85 1.22 8.70
N LEU A 172 -13.86 0.57 8.09
CA LEU A 172 -13.68 -0.89 8.19
C LEU A 172 -13.43 -1.35 9.63
N ALA A 173 -12.67 -0.60 10.43
CA ALA A 173 -12.46 -0.91 11.83
C ALA A 173 -13.78 -0.85 12.65
N CYS A 174 -14.71 0.05 12.29
CA CYS A 174 -16.05 0.08 12.84
C CYS A 174 -16.89 -1.13 12.36
N GLU A 175 -16.83 -1.48 11.08
CA GLU A 175 -17.54 -2.62 10.50
C GLU A 175 -17.14 -3.95 11.17
N VAL A 176 -15.83 -4.23 11.24
CA VAL A 176 -15.29 -5.46 11.83
C VAL A 176 -15.72 -5.62 13.31
N THR A 177 -15.95 -4.53 14.01
CA THR A 177 -16.45 -4.53 15.38
C THR A 177 -17.99 -4.46 15.51
N GLY A 178 -18.69 -4.51 14.38
CA GLY A 178 -20.16 -4.58 14.31
C GLY A 178 -20.87 -3.23 14.36
N ASN A 179 -20.16 -2.10 14.30
CA ASN A 179 -20.75 -0.76 14.23
C ASN A 179 -21.02 -0.33 12.78
N TYR A 180 -22.00 -0.99 12.15
CA TYR A 180 -22.40 -0.71 10.76
C TYR A 180 -22.92 0.72 10.55
N ASN A 181 -23.55 1.32 11.57
CA ASN A 181 -24.02 2.71 11.45
C ASN A 181 -22.84 3.68 11.26
N ALA A 182 -21.83 3.60 12.11
CA ALA A 182 -20.62 4.41 11.96
C ALA A 182 -19.92 4.11 10.61
N PHE A 183 -19.78 2.85 10.21
CA PHE A 183 -19.24 2.46 8.93
C PHE A 183 -19.94 3.16 7.76
N MET A 184 -21.25 3.07 7.66
CA MET A 184 -22.03 3.68 6.58
C MET A 184 -21.93 5.21 6.58
N HIS A 185 -21.93 5.84 7.76
CA HIS A 185 -21.75 7.29 7.87
C HIS A 185 -20.35 7.74 7.45
N ILE A 186 -19.33 7.01 7.84
CA ILE A 186 -17.92 7.29 7.44
C ILE A 186 -17.78 7.17 5.91
N PHE A 187 -18.38 6.15 5.29
CA PHE A 187 -18.37 5.99 3.85
C PHE A 187 -19.12 7.12 3.13
N ARG A 188 -20.22 7.59 3.69
CA ARG A 188 -20.93 8.77 3.17
C ARG A 188 -20.03 10.02 3.22
N VAL A 189 -19.30 10.23 4.31
CA VAL A 189 -18.40 11.40 4.44
C VAL A 189 -17.18 11.24 3.53
N ARG A 190 -16.69 10.01 3.33
CA ARG A 190 -15.62 9.72 2.39
C ARG A 190 -15.92 10.15 0.96
N GLU A 191 -17.21 10.20 0.56
CA GLU A 191 -17.61 10.69 -0.76
C GLU A 191 -17.15 12.12 -1.04
N TYR A 192 -17.11 13.01 -0.04
CA TYR A 192 -16.56 14.36 -0.24
C TYR A 192 -15.08 14.33 -0.66
N SER A 193 -14.29 13.37 -0.18
CA SER A 193 -12.91 13.20 -0.64
C SER A 193 -12.83 12.70 -2.08
N MET A 194 -13.79 11.87 -2.51
CA MET A 194 -13.90 11.39 -3.89
C MET A 194 -14.39 12.49 -4.84
N GLU A 195 -15.32 13.36 -4.40
CA GLU A 195 -15.76 14.55 -5.13
C GLU A 195 -14.61 15.55 -5.32
N LEU A 196 -13.81 15.75 -4.26
CA LEU A 196 -12.64 16.62 -4.30
C LEU A 196 -11.58 16.05 -5.28
N ALA A 197 -11.32 14.74 -5.26
CA ALA A 197 -10.45 14.09 -6.23
C ALA A 197 -10.92 14.34 -7.66
N GLN A 198 -12.22 14.16 -7.93
CA GLN A 198 -12.82 14.39 -9.25
C GLN A 198 -12.71 15.85 -9.69
N LEU A 199 -12.88 16.79 -8.79
CA LEU A 199 -12.75 18.21 -9.08
C LEU A 199 -11.31 18.56 -9.49
N VAL A 200 -10.32 18.05 -8.74
CA VAL A 200 -8.89 18.37 -8.95
C VAL A 200 -8.30 17.62 -10.15
N THR A 201 -8.62 16.34 -10.32
CA THR A 201 -7.95 15.47 -11.31
C THR A 201 -8.83 15.06 -12.50
N GLY A 202 -10.13 15.23 -12.38
CA GLY A 202 -11.11 14.75 -13.36
C GLY A 202 -11.59 13.32 -13.14
N GLY A 203 -11.02 12.60 -12.16
CA GLY A 203 -11.41 11.25 -11.78
C GLY A 203 -11.69 11.12 -10.28
N ARG A 204 -12.58 10.21 -9.88
CA ARG A 204 -12.90 9.96 -8.46
C ARG A 204 -11.71 9.40 -7.68
N LYS A 205 -10.68 8.93 -8.36
CA LYS A 205 -9.33 8.66 -7.86
C LYS A 205 -8.38 9.71 -8.41
N THR A 206 -7.31 9.99 -7.70
CA THR A 206 -6.29 10.98 -8.08
C THR A 206 -5.39 10.54 -9.26
N TYR A 207 -5.76 9.45 -9.95
CA TYR A 207 -4.96 8.80 -10.97
C TYR A 207 -4.86 9.60 -12.29
N GLY A 208 -3.75 9.37 -12.99
CA GLY A 208 -3.52 9.89 -14.34
C GLY A 208 -3.15 11.36 -14.40
N ASN A 209 -2.87 12.03 -13.29
CA ASN A 209 -2.50 13.44 -13.26
C ASN A 209 -0.99 13.68 -13.21
N VAL A 210 -0.24 12.81 -12.53
CA VAL A 210 1.23 12.93 -12.41
C VAL A 210 1.91 12.45 -13.68
N ILE A 211 2.75 13.31 -14.23
CA ILE A 211 3.63 13.02 -15.39
C ILE A 211 5.03 13.57 -15.11
N MET A 212 6.01 13.07 -15.83
CA MET A 212 7.38 13.56 -15.74
C MET A 212 7.45 15.04 -16.12
N GLY A 213 8.00 15.86 -15.23
CA GLY A 213 8.08 17.31 -15.41
C GLY A 213 6.90 18.11 -14.83
N GLY A 214 5.90 17.44 -14.22
CA GLY A 214 4.78 18.14 -13.58
C GLY A 214 3.46 17.37 -13.56
N LEU A 215 2.44 17.99 -14.14
CA LEU A 215 1.06 17.50 -14.11
C LEU A 215 0.38 17.64 -15.49
N ARG A 216 -0.60 16.78 -15.74
CA ARG A 216 -1.45 16.83 -16.93
C ARG A 216 -2.57 17.87 -16.86
N ARG A 217 -3.09 18.10 -15.65
CA ARG A 217 -4.24 18.96 -15.43
C ARG A 217 -3.94 20.01 -14.35
N ASP A 218 -4.29 21.24 -14.66
CA ASP A 218 -4.25 22.37 -13.73
C ASP A 218 -5.58 22.53 -13.01
N MET A 219 -5.61 23.38 -11.99
CA MET A 219 -6.79 23.82 -11.27
C MET A 219 -7.11 25.26 -11.64
N THR A 220 -8.34 25.49 -12.05
CA THR A 220 -8.88 26.82 -12.25
C THR A 220 -9.23 27.50 -10.91
N ASP A 221 -9.33 28.83 -10.89
CA ASP A 221 -9.75 29.57 -9.69
C ASP A 221 -11.14 29.14 -9.16
N ASN A 222 -12.02 28.71 -10.07
CA ASN A 222 -13.33 28.18 -9.67
C ASN A 222 -13.19 26.81 -8.98
N GLU A 223 -12.32 25.94 -9.46
CA GLU A 223 -12.04 24.65 -8.84
C GLU A 223 -11.36 24.82 -7.49
N ILE A 224 -10.46 25.81 -7.35
CA ILE A 224 -9.84 26.16 -6.06
C ILE A 224 -10.91 26.59 -5.05
N ARG A 225 -11.83 27.49 -5.42
CA ARG A 225 -12.93 27.93 -4.53
C ARG A 225 -13.82 26.77 -4.11
N LYS A 226 -14.26 25.93 -5.06
CA LYS A 226 -15.08 24.75 -4.79
C LYS A 226 -14.34 23.74 -3.89
N SER A 227 -13.04 23.58 -4.08
CA SER A 227 -12.21 22.70 -3.22
C SER A 227 -12.23 23.18 -1.76
N ILE A 228 -12.14 24.48 -1.53
CA ILE A 228 -12.23 25.07 -0.17
C ILE A 228 -13.60 24.79 0.46
N GLU A 229 -14.69 24.91 -0.32
CA GLU A 229 -16.05 24.61 0.17
C GLU A 229 -16.18 23.14 0.57
N ILE A 230 -15.71 22.21 -0.27
CA ILE A 230 -15.76 20.77 0.01
C ILE A 230 -14.93 20.43 1.25
N ILE A 231 -13.70 20.97 1.34
CA ILE A 231 -12.80 20.73 2.49
C ILE A 231 -13.41 21.24 3.80
N ASN A 232 -14.09 22.39 3.79
CA ASN A 232 -14.77 22.91 4.97
C ASN A 232 -15.93 22.02 5.43
N LYS A 233 -16.72 21.49 4.49
CA LYS A 233 -17.77 20.50 4.80
C LYS A 233 -17.17 19.20 5.35
N LEU A 234 -16.12 18.72 4.71
CA LEU A 234 -15.45 17.49 5.11
C LEU A 234 -14.87 17.60 6.53
N ASP A 235 -14.29 18.74 6.88
CA ASP A 235 -13.70 19.00 8.21
C ASP A 235 -14.74 18.89 9.33
N VAL A 236 -15.92 19.49 9.12
CA VAL A 236 -17.05 19.41 10.08
C VAL A 236 -17.53 17.98 10.20
N GLN A 237 -17.81 17.32 9.07
CA GLN A 237 -18.38 15.97 9.05
C GLN A 237 -17.42 14.91 9.64
N ILE A 238 -16.11 15.05 9.42
CA ILE A 238 -15.10 14.17 10.04
C ILE A 238 -15.15 14.33 11.57
N SER A 239 -15.22 15.57 12.08
CA SER A 239 -15.28 15.80 13.53
C SER A 239 -16.55 15.23 14.15
N GLU A 240 -17.72 15.48 13.55
CA GLU A 240 -19.02 14.97 14.04
C GLU A 240 -19.03 13.43 14.10
N ILE A 241 -18.52 12.75 13.07
CA ILE A 241 -18.48 11.29 13.06
C ILE A 241 -17.48 10.76 14.07
N TRP A 242 -16.31 11.39 14.18
CA TRP A 242 -15.32 10.96 15.15
C TRP A 242 -15.84 11.09 16.58
N ASP A 243 -16.50 12.20 16.90
CA ASP A 243 -17.13 12.40 18.21
C ASP A 243 -18.16 11.29 18.50
N ALA A 244 -19.02 10.95 17.53
CA ALA A 244 -19.96 9.86 17.67
C ALA A 244 -19.31 8.48 17.86
N VAL A 245 -18.19 8.21 17.19
CA VAL A 245 -17.39 6.96 17.40
C VAL A 245 -16.78 6.95 18.81
N MET A 246 -16.28 8.09 19.29
CA MET A 246 -15.65 8.21 20.60
C MET A 246 -16.64 8.12 21.76
N GLU A 247 -17.91 8.48 21.55
CA GLU A 247 -18.99 8.31 22.53
C GLU A 247 -19.44 6.86 22.68
N ASP A 248 -19.24 6.00 21.67
CA ASP A 248 -19.57 4.58 21.74
C ASP A 248 -18.56 3.81 22.60
N LYS A 249 -18.88 3.65 23.88
CA LYS A 249 -18.02 2.95 24.85
C LYS A 249 -17.77 1.48 24.48
N ARG A 250 -18.67 0.83 23.73
CA ARG A 250 -18.50 -0.56 23.29
C ARG A 250 -17.47 -0.61 22.17
N GLN A 251 -17.56 0.32 21.22
CA GLN A 251 -16.58 0.48 20.14
C GLN A 251 -15.18 0.70 20.71
N ILE A 252 -15.04 1.69 21.60
CA ILE A 252 -13.76 2.01 22.23
C ILE A 252 -13.23 0.85 23.08
N GLY A 253 -14.11 0.12 23.78
CA GLY A 253 -13.74 -1.06 24.55
C GLY A 253 -13.18 -2.20 23.71
N ARG A 254 -13.63 -2.33 22.44
CA ARG A 254 -13.11 -3.31 21.47
C ARG A 254 -11.77 -2.90 20.87
N TRP A 255 -11.44 -1.60 20.83
CA TRP A 255 -10.21 -1.10 20.24
C TRP A 255 -9.05 -0.98 21.24
N LYS A 256 -9.34 -0.63 22.50
CA LYS A 256 -8.30 -0.40 23.52
C LYS A 256 -7.67 -1.71 24.00
N GLY A 257 -6.34 -1.72 24.03
CA GLY A 257 -5.55 -2.84 24.50
C GLY A 257 -5.47 -4.03 23.52
N VAL A 258 -6.11 -3.94 22.34
CA VAL A 258 -6.10 -4.98 21.32
C VAL A 258 -5.00 -4.71 20.30
N GLY A 259 -4.24 -5.76 19.95
CA GLY A 259 -3.20 -5.70 18.93
C GLY A 259 -2.07 -4.73 19.26
N VAL A 260 -1.61 -4.73 20.49
CA VAL A 260 -0.57 -3.82 20.96
C VAL A 260 0.76 -4.11 20.29
N LEU A 261 1.30 -3.09 19.63
CA LEU A 261 2.67 -3.09 19.14
C LEU A 261 3.57 -2.41 20.17
N ASP A 262 4.28 -3.22 20.95
CA ASP A 262 5.21 -2.74 21.96
C ASP A 262 6.28 -1.83 21.36
N ARG A 263 6.67 -0.78 22.09
CA ARG A 263 7.63 0.22 21.61
C ARG A 263 9.00 -0.38 21.27
N LYS A 264 9.44 -1.43 21.97
CA LYS A 264 10.71 -2.11 21.68
C LYS A 264 10.60 -2.87 20.36
N VAL A 265 9.51 -3.61 20.16
CA VAL A 265 9.24 -4.32 18.91
C VAL A 265 9.11 -3.32 17.74
N ALA A 266 8.39 -2.21 17.93
CA ALA A 266 8.26 -1.16 16.93
C ALA A 266 9.63 -0.58 16.52
N ARG A 267 10.54 -0.38 17.48
CA ARG A 267 11.90 0.07 17.18
C ARG A 267 12.70 -0.98 16.43
N ASP A 268 12.63 -2.25 16.85
CA ASP A 268 13.48 -3.32 16.35
C ASP A 268 13.05 -3.77 14.93
N PHE A 269 11.76 -3.72 14.61
CA PHE A 269 11.22 -4.07 13.30
C PHE A 269 10.96 -2.86 12.38
N SER A 270 11.01 -1.64 12.93
CA SER A 270 10.86 -0.39 12.18
C SER A 270 9.66 -0.36 11.21
N PRO A 271 8.42 -0.68 11.66
CA PRO A 271 7.25 -0.42 10.84
C PRO A 271 7.15 1.07 10.52
N VAL A 272 6.30 1.43 9.57
CA VAL A 272 6.17 2.83 9.12
C VAL A 272 4.72 3.30 9.26
N GLY A 273 4.52 4.62 9.12
CA GLY A 273 3.20 5.22 9.12
C GLY A 273 2.48 5.16 10.48
N PRO A 274 1.14 5.07 10.47
CA PRO A 274 0.33 5.03 11.69
C PRO A 274 0.73 3.93 12.68
N ASN A 275 1.22 2.78 12.21
CA ASN A 275 1.71 1.72 13.09
C ASN A 275 2.88 2.16 13.96
N MET A 276 3.86 2.85 13.37
CA MET A 276 5.02 3.36 14.09
C MET A 276 4.64 4.53 15.00
N ARG A 277 3.80 5.46 14.47
CA ARG A 277 3.38 6.66 15.19
C ARG A 277 2.47 6.36 16.37
N ALA A 278 1.64 5.32 16.29
CA ALA A 278 0.82 4.86 17.42
C ALA A 278 1.64 4.26 18.56
N SER A 279 2.87 3.81 18.30
CA SER A 279 3.82 3.27 19.28
C SER A 279 4.81 4.31 19.81
N GLY A 280 4.54 5.59 19.65
CA GLY A 280 5.31 6.70 20.26
C GLY A 280 6.52 7.17 19.49
N PHE A 281 6.58 6.94 18.18
CA PHE A 281 7.68 7.42 17.33
C PHE A 281 7.22 8.53 16.39
N LYS A 282 7.85 9.70 16.48
CA LYS A 282 7.60 10.83 15.60
C LYS A 282 8.41 10.64 14.30
N ARG A 283 7.87 9.82 13.38
CA ARG A 283 8.45 9.54 12.07
C ARG A 283 7.43 9.77 10.98
N ASP A 284 7.73 10.68 10.07
CA ASP A 284 6.88 11.04 8.94
C ASP A 284 7.74 11.63 7.83
N ASN A 285 7.70 11.04 6.66
CA ASN A 285 8.59 11.41 5.57
C ASN A 285 8.33 12.83 5.04
N ARG A 286 7.08 13.32 5.19
CA ARG A 286 6.72 14.71 4.85
C ARG A 286 7.45 15.73 5.74
N TYR A 287 7.79 15.35 6.98
CA TYR A 287 8.47 16.16 7.97
C TYR A 287 9.98 15.88 8.00
N ASP A 288 10.38 14.60 8.01
CA ASP A 288 11.79 14.19 8.16
C ASP A 288 12.59 14.45 6.86
N HIS A 289 11.95 14.29 5.69
CA HIS A 289 12.54 14.46 4.36
C HIS A 289 11.54 15.15 3.41
N PRO A 290 11.27 16.45 3.59
CA PRO A 290 10.28 17.18 2.81
C PRO A 290 10.52 17.06 1.29
N TYR A 291 9.47 16.76 0.56
CA TYR A 291 9.46 16.66 -0.91
C TYR A 291 8.34 17.54 -1.47
N ASP A 292 8.36 17.81 -2.78
CA ASP A 292 7.41 18.69 -3.45
C ASP A 292 7.20 20.01 -2.65
N PHE A 293 5.97 20.38 -2.34
CA PHE A 293 5.62 21.62 -1.66
C PHE A 293 5.62 21.53 -0.11
N PHE A 294 5.94 20.36 0.49
CA PHE A 294 5.91 20.19 1.95
C PHE A 294 6.88 21.08 2.71
N ASN A 295 7.98 21.53 2.08
CA ASN A 295 8.91 22.49 2.68
C ASN A 295 8.34 23.92 2.84
N LYS A 296 7.12 24.17 2.31
CA LYS A 296 6.39 25.45 2.41
C LYS A 296 5.15 25.35 3.29
N ILE A 297 4.89 24.18 3.87
CA ILE A 297 3.68 23.87 4.61
C ILE A 297 4.01 23.61 6.07
N GLU A 298 3.19 24.15 6.95
CA GLU A 298 3.27 23.87 8.39
C GLU A 298 2.25 22.81 8.76
N PHE A 299 2.68 21.75 9.44
CA PHE A 299 1.82 20.72 9.97
C PHE A 299 2.48 19.98 11.13
N GLU A 300 1.69 19.27 11.92
CA GLU A 300 2.16 18.48 13.05
C GLU A 300 2.11 16.99 12.73
N VAL A 301 3.16 16.26 13.11
CA VAL A 301 3.18 14.80 13.02
C VAL A 301 2.35 14.22 14.16
N ALA A 302 1.30 13.50 13.81
CA ALA A 302 0.43 12.83 14.76
C ALA A 302 1.16 11.67 15.47
N VAL A 303 1.14 11.63 16.79
CA VAL A 303 1.77 10.57 17.60
C VAL A 303 0.84 10.17 18.73
N GLU A 304 0.77 8.84 18.99
CA GLU A 304 0.15 8.21 20.15
C GLU A 304 1.13 7.23 20.80
N HIS A 305 0.82 6.74 21.98
CA HIS A 305 1.75 5.93 22.77
C HIS A 305 1.21 4.54 23.18
N GLY A 306 -0.07 4.25 22.93
CA GLY A 306 -0.70 3.00 23.34
C GLY A 306 -0.30 1.79 22.49
N GLY A 307 0.09 2.00 21.24
CA GLY A 307 0.47 0.95 20.29
C GLY A 307 -0.66 0.01 19.87
N ASP A 308 -1.87 0.20 20.38
CA ASP A 308 -3.05 -0.64 20.15
C ASP A 308 -3.89 -0.16 18.94
N VAL A 309 -4.95 -0.88 18.63
CA VAL A 309 -5.92 -0.49 17.58
C VAL A 309 -6.42 0.93 17.83
N PHE A 310 -6.84 1.25 19.05
CA PHE A 310 -7.33 2.59 19.40
C PHE A 310 -6.33 3.68 19.05
N SER A 311 -5.09 3.51 19.44
CA SER A 311 -4.02 4.48 19.19
C SER A 311 -3.75 4.66 17.68
N ARG A 312 -3.85 3.58 16.89
CA ARG A 312 -3.70 3.64 15.43
C ARG A 312 -4.84 4.44 14.79
N GLU A 313 -6.08 4.23 15.24
CA GLU A 313 -7.23 4.98 14.71
C GLU A 313 -7.21 6.46 15.13
N VAL A 314 -6.77 6.77 16.37
CA VAL A 314 -6.55 8.16 16.81
C VAL A 314 -5.47 8.85 15.97
N VAL A 315 -4.37 8.18 15.65
CA VAL A 315 -3.34 8.73 14.74
C VAL A 315 -3.96 9.04 13.38
N ARG A 316 -4.74 8.12 12.78
CA ARG A 316 -5.41 8.36 11.49
C ARG A 316 -6.37 9.54 11.54
N TYR A 317 -7.17 9.67 12.60
CA TYR A 317 -8.04 10.83 12.79
C TYR A 317 -7.26 12.14 12.84
N LYS A 318 -6.18 12.19 13.62
CA LYS A 318 -5.31 13.38 13.68
C LYS A 318 -4.70 13.68 12.31
N GLU A 319 -4.30 12.68 11.56
CA GLU A 319 -3.78 12.84 10.19
C GLU A 319 -4.85 13.32 9.22
N LEU A 320 -6.12 12.91 9.34
CA LEU A 320 -7.23 13.50 8.57
C LEU A 320 -7.32 15.02 8.79
N LYS A 321 -7.22 15.48 10.04
CA LYS A 321 -7.23 16.91 10.38
C LYS A 321 -6.01 17.65 9.82
N GLN A 322 -4.83 17.03 9.90
CA GLN A 322 -3.61 17.60 9.29
C GLN A 322 -3.70 17.65 7.77
N SER A 323 -4.23 16.62 7.11
CA SER A 323 -4.43 16.62 5.66
C SER A 323 -5.33 17.76 5.19
N ILE A 324 -6.43 18.01 5.90
CA ILE A 324 -7.30 19.15 5.66
C ILE A 324 -6.54 20.48 5.81
N HIS A 325 -5.74 20.60 6.86
CA HIS A 325 -4.93 21.79 7.10
C HIS A 325 -3.89 22.03 5.99
N ILE A 326 -3.20 20.97 5.57
CA ILE A 326 -2.21 20.99 4.47
C ILE A 326 -2.89 21.42 3.16
N ILE A 327 -4.01 20.80 2.80
CA ILE A 327 -4.75 21.14 1.57
C ILE A 327 -5.18 22.61 1.59
N ARG A 328 -5.70 23.12 2.71
CA ARG A 328 -6.06 24.54 2.85
C ARG A 328 -4.87 25.47 2.59
N GLN A 329 -3.71 25.18 3.17
CA GLN A 329 -2.51 25.99 2.95
C GLN A 329 -2.10 25.97 1.48
N CYS A 330 -2.08 24.79 0.83
CA CYS A 330 -1.76 24.69 -0.59
C CYS A 330 -2.73 25.50 -1.47
N LEU A 331 -4.05 25.43 -1.19
CA LEU A 331 -5.05 26.16 -1.95
C LEU A 331 -4.94 27.69 -1.76
N HIS A 332 -4.62 28.16 -0.55
CA HIS A 332 -4.46 29.58 -0.26
C HIS A 332 -3.13 30.16 -0.79
N GLN A 333 -2.09 29.34 -0.82
CA GLN A 333 -0.75 29.76 -1.26
C GLN A 333 -0.44 29.29 -2.70
N MET A 334 -1.48 28.95 -3.50
CA MET A 334 -1.30 28.37 -4.83
C MET A 334 -0.39 29.22 -5.71
N PRO A 335 0.79 28.73 -6.08
CA PRO A 335 1.73 29.48 -6.91
C PRO A 335 1.19 29.74 -8.33
N GLN A 336 1.62 30.87 -8.94
CA GLN A 336 1.23 31.26 -10.30
C GLN A 336 2.32 30.87 -11.33
N THR A 337 2.95 29.70 -11.16
CA THR A 337 3.90 29.16 -12.13
C THR A 337 3.20 28.19 -13.08
N PRO A 338 3.82 27.79 -14.20
CA PRO A 338 3.32 26.68 -15.02
C PRO A 338 3.13 25.39 -14.20
N ILE A 339 2.32 24.46 -14.72
CA ILE A 339 2.13 23.13 -14.09
C ILE A 339 3.05 22.06 -14.67
N MET A 340 3.77 22.38 -15.72
CA MET A 340 4.63 21.43 -16.42
C MET A 340 5.84 22.13 -17.02
N ILE A 341 6.94 21.44 -17.01
CA ILE A 341 8.15 21.76 -17.75
C ILE A 341 8.42 20.59 -18.70
N ASP A 342 8.67 20.89 -19.98
CA ASP A 342 9.05 19.83 -20.92
C ASP A 342 10.39 19.24 -20.47
N PRO A 343 10.45 17.96 -20.13
CA PRO A 343 11.70 17.31 -19.82
C PRO A 343 12.53 17.16 -21.13
N GLN A 344 13.18 18.24 -21.62
CA GLN A 344 14.15 18.20 -22.76
C GLN A 344 15.31 17.27 -22.42
N THR A 345 15.05 15.98 -22.31
CA THR A 345 15.82 15.10 -21.48
C THR A 345 16.83 14.32 -22.25
N MET A 346 18.04 14.56 -21.93
CA MET A 346 19.06 13.54 -22.06
C MET A 346 18.92 12.54 -20.91
N ILE A 347 18.04 11.56 -21.05
CA ILE A 347 18.07 10.36 -20.23
C ILE A 347 19.44 9.73 -20.48
N ARG A 348 20.24 9.66 -19.43
CA ARG A 348 21.56 9.03 -19.48
C ARG A 348 21.46 7.63 -18.93
N PRO A 349 21.83 6.60 -19.70
CA PRO A 349 21.94 5.25 -19.17
C PRO A 349 22.74 5.22 -17.86
N GLU A 350 22.37 4.34 -16.97
CA GLU A 350 23.00 4.11 -15.66
C GLU A 350 22.79 5.20 -14.60
N ASN A 351 22.20 6.35 -14.94
CA ASN A 351 21.74 7.28 -13.90
C ASN A 351 20.64 6.62 -13.06
N TYR A 352 20.70 6.81 -11.76
CA TYR A 352 19.70 6.28 -10.83
C TYR A 352 19.37 7.29 -9.75
N ALA A 353 18.17 7.16 -9.18
CA ALA A 353 17.74 7.92 -8.03
C ALA A 353 16.67 7.19 -7.22
N LEU A 354 16.45 7.71 -6.02
CA LEU A 354 15.35 7.36 -5.13
C LEU A 354 14.30 8.47 -5.16
N GLY A 355 13.06 8.08 -5.36
CA GLY A 355 11.90 8.90 -5.05
C GLY A 355 11.18 8.33 -3.83
N HIS A 356 10.56 9.18 -3.07
CA HIS A 356 9.91 8.80 -1.82
C HIS A 356 8.73 9.70 -1.51
N ASP A 357 7.78 9.16 -0.78
CA ASP A 357 6.69 9.91 -0.18
C ASP A 357 6.24 9.27 1.14
N GLU A 358 5.32 9.92 1.82
CA GLU A 358 4.56 9.35 2.93
C GLU A 358 3.18 8.97 2.41
N ALA A 359 3.00 7.72 1.99
CA ALA A 359 1.70 7.17 1.67
C ALA A 359 0.81 7.09 2.94
N PRO A 360 -0.52 6.88 2.82
CA PRO A 360 -1.39 6.74 4.01
C PRO A 360 -0.93 5.68 5.01
N ARG A 361 -0.24 4.64 4.54
CA ARG A 361 0.28 3.52 5.35
C ARG A 361 1.71 3.73 5.83
N GLY A 362 2.34 4.84 5.44
CA GLY A 362 3.72 5.16 5.80
C GLY A 362 4.65 5.34 4.60
N GLU A 363 5.93 5.41 4.89
CA GLU A 363 6.98 5.63 3.90
C GLU A 363 6.90 4.66 2.72
N ASN A 364 6.84 5.23 1.52
CA ASN A 364 6.89 4.54 0.24
C ASN A 364 8.13 5.00 -0.52
N VAL A 365 8.91 4.06 -1.07
CA VAL A 365 10.18 4.37 -1.73
C VAL A 365 10.25 3.64 -3.06
N HIS A 366 10.54 4.38 -4.12
CA HIS A 366 10.83 3.82 -5.43
C HIS A 366 12.28 4.11 -5.83
N TRP A 367 12.94 3.13 -6.37
CA TRP A 367 14.26 3.27 -6.97
C TRP A 367 14.19 3.00 -8.46
N ILE A 368 14.76 3.92 -9.25
CA ILE A 368 14.83 3.80 -10.70
C ILE A 368 16.27 3.91 -11.16
N MET A 369 16.68 3.03 -12.07
CA MET A 369 17.89 3.14 -12.87
C MET A 369 17.51 3.30 -14.35
N GLN A 370 18.07 4.32 -14.97
CA GLN A 370 17.78 4.66 -16.35
C GLN A 370 18.45 3.71 -17.33
N GLY A 371 17.75 3.39 -18.41
CA GLY A 371 18.23 2.60 -19.52
C GLY A 371 18.38 3.42 -20.80
N ASN A 372 18.64 2.73 -21.90
CA ASN A 372 18.71 3.33 -23.23
C ASN A 372 17.31 3.70 -23.78
N ALA A 373 17.26 4.69 -24.64
CA ALA A 373 16.08 5.04 -25.43
C ALA A 373 14.79 5.27 -24.62
N GLN A 374 14.89 6.09 -23.59
CA GLN A 374 13.77 6.43 -22.67
C GLN A 374 13.15 5.24 -21.94
N LYS A 375 13.85 4.12 -21.84
CA LYS A 375 13.40 2.96 -21.10
C LYS A 375 13.99 2.92 -19.70
N VAL A 376 13.25 2.29 -18.80
CA VAL A 376 13.73 1.99 -17.45
C VAL A 376 14.57 0.73 -17.50
N TYR A 377 15.84 0.81 -17.04
CA TYR A 377 16.70 -0.37 -16.91
C TYR A 377 16.28 -1.23 -15.73
N ARG A 378 15.96 -0.57 -14.60
CA ARG A 378 15.51 -1.22 -13.36
C ARG A 378 14.56 -0.32 -12.59
N TRP A 379 13.49 -0.89 -12.11
CA TRP A 379 12.58 -0.27 -11.16
C TRP A 379 12.36 -1.18 -9.96
N ARG A 380 12.40 -0.59 -8.77
CA ARG A 380 12.09 -1.26 -7.51
C ARG A 380 11.07 -0.42 -6.76
N CYS A 381 10.00 -1.08 -6.32
CA CYS A 381 8.94 -0.48 -5.53
C CYS A 381 8.93 -1.12 -4.14
N ARG A 382 9.22 -0.33 -3.11
CA ARG A 382 9.08 -0.73 -1.71
C ARG A 382 7.95 0.07 -1.09
N ALA A 383 6.76 -0.52 -1.04
CA ALA A 383 5.60 0.04 -0.38
C ALA A 383 5.71 0.00 1.15
N ALA A 384 4.96 0.85 1.84
CA ALA A 384 4.93 0.93 3.29
C ALA A 384 4.62 -0.41 3.97
N THR A 385 3.67 -1.17 3.43
CA THR A 385 3.22 -2.43 4.01
C THR A 385 4.31 -3.51 4.06
N TYR A 386 5.33 -3.46 3.19
CA TYR A 386 6.50 -4.35 3.32
C TYR A 386 7.17 -4.23 4.70
N ASN A 387 7.28 -3.01 5.22
CA ASN A 387 7.89 -2.78 6.53
C ASN A 387 6.93 -3.11 7.68
N ASN A 388 5.62 -3.08 7.43
CA ASN A 388 4.61 -3.29 8.48
C ASN A 388 4.37 -4.78 8.76
N TRP A 389 4.43 -5.66 7.75
CA TRP A 389 4.17 -7.09 7.88
C TRP A 389 4.94 -7.78 9.00
N PRO A 390 6.26 -7.61 9.16
CA PRO A 390 7.02 -8.33 10.20
C PRO A 390 6.54 -8.02 11.62
N SER A 391 5.94 -6.85 11.85
CA SER A 391 5.43 -6.45 13.16
C SER A 391 4.09 -7.09 13.52
N LEU A 392 3.32 -7.58 12.53
CA LEU A 392 1.97 -8.10 12.72
C LEU A 392 1.94 -9.34 13.63
N ARG A 393 2.92 -10.24 13.49
CA ARG A 393 3.05 -11.43 14.34
C ARG A 393 3.05 -11.08 15.84
N PHE A 394 3.69 -9.99 16.20
CA PHE A 394 3.76 -9.54 17.60
C PHE A 394 2.47 -8.86 18.06
N GLN A 395 1.72 -8.26 17.13
CA GLN A 395 0.42 -7.68 17.42
C GLN A 395 -0.66 -8.73 17.69
N PHE A 396 -0.51 -9.94 17.16
CA PHE A 396 -1.44 -11.04 17.42
C PHE A 396 -1.26 -11.66 18.79
N ARG A 397 -0.04 -11.79 19.30
CA ARG A 397 0.29 -12.53 20.51
C ARG A 397 -0.43 -11.99 21.74
N GLY A 398 -1.02 -12.89 22.52
CA GLY A 398 -1.77 -12.58 23.73
C GLY A 398 -3.15 -11.95 23.50
N ASN A 399 -3.62 -11.90 22.25
CA ASN A 399 -4.96 -11.43 21.94
C ASN A 399 -5.93 -12.60 21.70
N ASN A 400 -7.23 -12.32 21.82
CA ASN A 400 -8.26 -13.30 21.51
C ASN A 400 -8.37 -13.48 19.98
N ILE A 401 -8.65 -14.71 19.55
CA ILE A 401 -8.81 -15.05 18.13
C ILE A 401 -9.92 -14.21 17.46
N SER A 402 -10.95 -13.82 18.19
CA SER A 402 -12.03 -12.95 17.71
C SER A 402 -11.56 -11.55 17.32
N ASP A 403 -10.40 -11.11 17.81
CA ASP A 403 -9.82 -9.81 17.51
C ASP A 403 -8.85 -9.84 16.31
N ALA A 404 -8.55 -11.04 15.77
CA ALA A 404 -7.57 -11.20 14.71
C ALA A 404 -7.88 -10.33 13.47
N ALA A 405 -9.14 -10.32 13.02
CA ALA A 405 -9.58 -9.50 11.89
C ALA A 405 -9.39 -7.99 12.13
N LEU A 406 -9.71 -7.54 13.36
CA LEU A 406 -9.53 -6.16 13.77
C LEU A 406 -8.06 -5.76 13.82
N ILE A 407 -7.19 -6.64 14.33
CA ILE A 407 -5.74 -6.41 14.38
C ILE A 407 -5.18 -6.22 12.98
N VAL A 408 -5.52 -7.13 12.04
CA VAL A 408 -5.12 -7.02 10.64
C VAL A 408 -5.66 -5.72 10.03
N CYS A 409 -6.95 -5.45 10.17
CA CYS A 409 -7.59 -4.23 9.65
C CYS A 409 -6.88 -2.96 10.14
N SER A 410 -6.57 -2.87 11.44
CA SER A 410 -5.95 -1.69 12.03
C SER A 410 -4.50 -1.45 11.58
N MET A 411 -3.78 -2.50 11.17
CA MET A 411 -2.48 -2.34 10.53
C MET A 411 -2.61 -1.69 9.15
N ASP A 412 -3.80 -1.77 8.55
CA ASP A 412 -4.12 -1.23 7.22
C ASP A 412 -3.24 -1.85 6.11
N PRO A 413 -3.21 -3.19 5.98
CA PRO A 413 -2.33 -3.82 5.02
C PRO A 413 -2.81 -3.58 3.59
N CYS A 414 -1.88 -3.28 2.69
CA CYS A 414 -2.14 -3.29 1.26
C CYS A 414 -1.43 -4.49 0.64
N TYR A 415 -2.16 -5.56 0.41
CA TYR A 415 -1.61 -6.78 -0.17
C TYR A 415 -1.16 -6.54 -1.61
N SER A 416 -1.96 -5.83 -2.42
CA SER A 416 -1.61 -5.47 -3.79
C SER A 416 -0.28 -4.74 -3.93
N CYS A 417 0.10 -3.94 -2.93
CA CYS A 417 1.38 -3.24 -2.91
C CYS A 417 2.57 -4.18 -2.68
N THR A 418 2.32 -5.31 -2.00
CA THR A 418 3.36 -6.28 -1.61
C THR A 418 3.30 -7.56 -2.43
N GLU A 419 2.29 -7.73 -3.28
CA GLU A 419 1.99 -9.00 -3.95
C GLU A 419 1.86 -8.90 -5.47
N ARG A 420 2.08 -10.06 -6.16
CA ARG A 420 2.10 -10.19 -7.61
C ARG A 420 1.84 -11.64 -8.04
N VAL A 421 0.76 -11.97 -8.78
CA VAL A 421 0.21 -13.36 -8.98
C VAL A 421 0.71 -14.12 -10.22
N THR A 422 0.71 -15.47 -10.09
CA THR A 422 0.81 -16.44 -11.18
C THR A 422 -0.37 -17.42 -11.15
N LEU A 423 -0.93 -17.78 -12.31
CA LEU A 423 -1.96 -18.81 -12.47
C LEU A 423 -1.36 -20.14 -12.94
N VAL A 424 -1.76 -21.25 -12.32
CA VAL A 424 -1.35 -22.62 -12.68
C VAL A 424 -2.61 -23.47 -12.92
N ASP A 425 -2.61 -24.25 -14.00
CA ASP A 425 -3.64 -25.28 -14.21
C ASP A 425 -3.28 -26.53 -13.39
N ILE A 426 -4.05 -26.78 -12.34
CA ILE A 426 -3.81 -27.85 -11.36
C ILE A 426 -3.95 -29.26 -11.99
N ASN A 427 -4.71 -29.39 -13.07
CA ASN A 427 -5.01 -30.71 -13.67
C ASN A 427 -3.98 -31.16 -14.70
N SER A 428 -3.34 -30.23 -15.40
CA SER A 428 -2.39 -30.55 -16.45
C SER A 428 -0.93 -30.32 -16.03
N GLY A 429 -0.68 -29.68 -14.89
CA GLY A 429 0.65 -29.24 -14.48
C GLY A 429 1.27 -28.20 -15.42
N LYS A 430 0.54 -27.79 -16.46
CA LYS A 430 1.02 -26.82 -17.45
C LYS A 430 0.57 -25.43 -17.10
N SER A 431 1.51 -24.51 -17.05
CA SER A 431 1.22 -23.08 -16.93
C SER A 431 0.86 -22.53 -18.32
N LYS A 432 -0.22 -21.76 -18.39
CA LYS A 432 -0.60 -21.01 -19.58
C LYS A 432 -0.66 -19.53 -19.24
N ILE A 433 0.01 -18.71 -20.04
CA ILE A 433 -0.18 -17.26 -19.97
C ILE A 433 -1.54 -16.98 -20.61
N LEU A 434 -2.51 -16.57 -19.80
CA LEU A 434 -3.81 -16.11 -20.26
C LEU A 434 -3.77 -14.59 -20.42
N THR A 435 -4.26 -14.11 -21.53
CA THR A 435 -4.57 -12.68 -21.67
C THR A 435 -5.84 -12.38 -20.88
N GLU A 436 -6.08 -11.10 -20.54
CA GLU A 436 -7.35 -10.68 -19.93
C GLU A 436 -8.59 -11.19 -20.72
N LYS A 437 -8.47 -11.20 -22.05
CA LYS A 437 -9.51 -11.71 -22.95
C LYS A 437 -9.72 -13.21 -22.83
N ASP A 438 -8.64 -13.97 -22.66
CA ASP A 438 -8.70 -15.42 -22.44
C ASP A 438 -9.32 -15.74 -21.08
N LEU A 439 -8.96 -14.96 -20.05
CA LEU A 439 -9.50 -15.11 -18.70
C LEU A 439 -11.00 -14.78 -18.67
N LYS A 440 -11.43 -13.69 -19.30
CA LYS A 440 -12.85 -13.32 -19.44
C LYS A 440 -13.63 -14.41 -20.18
N LYS A 441 -13.09 -14.94 -21.27
CA LYS A 441 -13.69 -16.04 -22.02
C LYS A 441 -13.78 -17.31 -21.18
N PHE A 442 -12.73 -17.64 -20.42
CA PHE A 442 -12.70 -18.80 -19.54
C PHE A 442 -13.76 -18.69 -18.43
N CYS A 443 -13.96 -17.51 -17.86
CA CYS A 443 -15.01 -17.23 -16.88
C CYS A 443 -16.43 -17.25 -17.50
N GLN A 444 -16.59 -16.73 -18.73
CA GLN A 444 -17.87 -16.69 -19.44
C GLN A 444 -18.31 -18.06 -19.90
N ASP A 445 -17.40 -18.95 -20.33
CA ASP A 445 -17.69 -20.29 -20.77
C ASP A 445 -18.05 -21.25 -19.62
N GLY A 446 -18.11 -20.77 -18.38
CA GLY A 446 -18.54 -21.55 -17.20
C GLY A 446 -17.65 -22.75 -16.87
N LYS A 447 -16.45 -22.79 -17.40
CA LYS A 447 -15.52 -23.94 -17.25
C LYS A 447 -14.70 -23.90 -15.96
N VAL A 448 -14.86 -22.85 -15.13
CA VAL A 448 -14.33 -22.86 -13.77
C VAL A 448 -15.41 -23.34 -12.83
N SER A 449 -15.45 -24.61 -12.56
CA SER A 449 -16.29 -25.13 -11.49
C SER A 449 -15.63 -24.86 -10.14
N LYS A 450 -16.43 -24.77 -9.05
CA LYS A 450 -15.88 -24.70 -7.68
C LYS A 450 -14.94 -25.87 -7.33
N LYS A 451 -14.92 -26.94 -8.13
CA LYS A 451 -13.98 -28.06 -8.00
C LYS A 451 -12.62 -27.78 -8.62
N ASP A 452 -12.52 -26.83 -9.54
CA ASP A 452 -11.29 -26.49 -10.24
C ASP A 452 -10.50 -25.38 -9.53
N LEU A 453 -11.06 -24.86 -8.42
CA LEU A 453 -10.46 -23.82 -7.56
C LEU A 453 -10.04 -24.36 -6.18
N ARG A 454 -10.06 -25.69 -5.98
CA ARG A 454 -9.58 -26.36 -4.74
C ARG A 454 -8.23 -26.98 -4.93
#